data_e750f84f52220fee1ef721d2eeff9fae
#
_entry.id   e750f84f52220fee1ef721d2eeff9fae
#
_cell.length_a   1.000
_cell.length_b   1.000
_cell.length_c   1.000
_cell.angle_alpha   90.00
_cell.angle_beta   90.00
_cell.angle_gamma   90.00
#
_symmetry.space_group_name_H-M   'P 1'
#
loop_
_entity.id
_entity.type
_entity.pdbx_description
1 polymer ?
#
loop_
_entity_poly.entity_id
_entity_poly.type
_entity_poly.pdbx_seq_one_letter_code
_entity_poly.pdbx_strand_id
1 'polypeptide(L)'
;LDIPKQVVSKVSKDYNKVAFIIPDSKKAGTQQGKILVDLWNTNKRALDKNGDNILQYILLHGEINNPAAIDRTKYAISTINDSGIETQELALVNANWLKELAKNSIANLFLKHNGSIEAIISNNDAMAIGAIESLQKYGYNKGDKAKNIAVVGIDGLPEAKDLINEGFMTGTIIQDSKIMAEVFYNVGINLVNNLNPTENTIYEIVDGEIIIPFPYEQYTNK
;
A
#
# COMPACT_ATOMS: atom_id res chain seq x y z
N LEU A 1 13.81 5.22 -4.73
CA LEU A 1 14.60 4.00 -4.95
C LEU A 1 14.86 3.37 -3.59
N ASP A 2 14.26 2.21 -3.33
CA ASP A 2 14.52 1.46 -2.09
C ASP A 2 15.88 0.76 -2.22
N ILE A 3 16.81 1.17 -1.37
CA ILE A 3 18.17 0.65 -1.40
C ILE A 3 18.30 -0.47 -0.37
N PRO A 4 18.86 -1.64 -0.73
CA PRO A 4 19.04 -2.73 0.22
C PRO A 4 19.91 -2.33 1.42
N LYS A 5 19.53 -2.73 2.65
CA LYS A 5 20.23 -2.40 3.90
C LYS A 5 21.74 -2.70 3.88
N GLN A 6 22.15 -3.75 3.17
CA GLN A 6 23.57 -4.10 3.00
C GLN A 6 24.37 -3.03 2.25
N VAL A 7 23.72 -2.33 1.28
CA VAL A 7 24.34 -1.21 0.56
C VAL A 7 24.42 0.01 1.46
N VAL A 8 23.35 0.30 2.23
CA VAL A 8 23.32 1.39 3.21
C VAL A 8 24.47 1.27 4.20
N SER A 9 24.61 0.11 4.84
CA SER A 9 25.64 -0.12 5.86
C SER A 9 27.07 -0.07 5.32
N LYS A 10 27.27 -0.36 4.03
CA LYS A 10 28.59 -0.28 3.39
C LYS A 10 28.94 1.15 3.03
N VAL A 11 28.03 1.90 2.41
CA VAL A 11 28.29 3.27 1.95
C VAL A 11 28.46 4.23 3.12
N SER A 12 27.65 4.12 4.17
CA SER A 12 27.75 5.01 5.34
C SER A 12 29.02 4.84 6.17
N LYS A 13 29.79 3.77 5.97
CA LYS A 13 31.11 3.61 6.60
C LYS A 13 32.21 4.40 5.89
N ASP A 14 32.11 4.52 4.57
CA ASP A 14 33.16 5.05 3.71
C ASP A 14 32.88 6.51 3.28
N TYR A 15 31.62 6.97 3.44
CA TYR A 15 31.18 8.29 2.99
C TYR A 15 30.19 8.91 3.95
N ASN A 16 30.57 10.02 4.58
CA ASN A 16 29.79 10.69 5.63
C ASN A 16 28.74 11.70 5.13
N LYS A 17 28.70 12.00 3.82
CA LYS A 17 27.71 12.91 3.21
C LYS A 17 26.62 12.15 2.48
N VAL A 18 26.10 11.11 3.10
CA VAL A 18 25.00 10.32 2.59
C VAL A 18 23.98 10.08 3.69
N ALA A 19 22.70 10.15 3.33
CA ALA A 19 21.60 9.77 4.20
C ALA A 19 20.63 8.89 3.41
N PHE A 20 20.09 7.88 4.08
CA PHE A 20 19.07 7.00 3.54
C PHE A 20 17.74 7.35 4.17
N ILE A 21 16.79 7.72 3.35
CA ILE A 21 15.46 8.20 3.78
C ILE A 21 14.41 7.23 3.23
N ILE A 22 13.65 6.65 4.14
CA ILE A 22 12.64 5.62 3.78
C ILE A 22 11.29 5.89 4.46
N PRO A 23 10.17 5.47 3.85
CA PRO A 23 8.89 5.40 4.54
C PRO A 23 8.85 4.21 5.52
N ASP A 24 8.02 4.29 6.56
CA ASP A 24 7.66 3.13 7.39
C ASP A 24 6.63 2.26 6.67
N SER A 25 7.13 1.38 5.82
CA SER A 25 6.29 0.49 5.00
C SER A 25 5.53 -0.55 5.83
N LYS A 26 6.04 -0.91 7.01
CA LYS A 26 5.35 -1.79 7.97
C LYS A 26 4.09 -1.12 8.50
N LYS A 27 4.21 0.14 8.92
CA LYS A 27 3.07 0.93 9.41
C LYS A 27 2.05 1.16 8.30
N ALA A 28 2.50 1.45 7.07
CA ALA A 28 1.61 1.58 5.92
C ALA A 28 0.79 0.30 5.67
N GLY A 29 1.45 -0.86 5.61
CA GLY A 29 0.79 -2.15 5.43
C GLY A 29 -0.19 -2.47 6.57
N THR A 30 0.23 -2.24 7.83
CA THR A 30 -0.64 -2.42 9.00
C THR A 30 -1.91 -1.56 8.89
N GLN A 31 -1.79 -0.29 8.53
CA GLN A 31 -2.96 0.58 8.39
C GLN A 31 -3.85 0.17 7.21
N GLN A 32 -3.26 -0.31 6.12
CA GLN A 32 -4.02 -0.86 4.99
C GLN A 32 -4.82 -2.10 5.38
N GLY A 33 -4.20 -3.05 6.11
CA GLY A 33 -4.90 -4.23 6.62
C GLY A 33 -6.06 -3.87 7.54
N LYS A 34 -5.91 -2.83 8.38
CA LYS A 34 -6.98 -2.34 9.27
C LYS A 34 -8.21 -1.85 8.52
N ILE A 35 -8.08 -1.26 7.33
CA ILE A 35 -9.26 -0.87 6.52
C ILE A 35 -10.15 -2.10 6.25
N LEU A 36 -9.56 -3.23 5.89
CA LEU A 36 -10.31 -4.46 5.62
C LEU A 36 -10.85 -5.10 6.91
N VAL A 37 -10.09 -5.05 8.01
CA VAL A 37 -10.56 -5.51 9.34
C VAL A 37 -11.77 -4.69 9.79
N ASP A 38 -11.74 -3.38 9.66
CA ASP A 38 -12.84 -2.50 10.04
C ASP A 38 -14.08 -2.76 9.17
N LEU A 39 -13.88 -2.95 7.87
CA LEU A 39 -14.98 -3.31 6.96
C LEU A 39 -15.56 -4.70 7.30
N TRP A 40 -14.73 -5.69 7.60
CA TRP A 40 -15.18 -7.01 8.02
C TRP A 40 -16.01 -6.96 9.30
N ASN A 41 -15.58 -6.18 10.28
CA ASN A 41 -16.29 -6.06 11.56
C ASN A 41 -17.58 -5.26 11.47
N THR A 42 -17.66 -4.29 10.55
CA THR A 42 -18.84 -3.41 10.41
C THR A 42 -19.82 -3.90 9.35
N ASN A 43 -19.33 -4.52 8.29
CA ASN A 43 -20.16 -5.01 7.18
C ASN A 43 -19.52 -6.24 6.53
N LYS A 44 -19.49 -7.36 7.26
CA LYS A 44 -18.87 -8.60 6.80
C LYS A 44 -19.32 -9.04 5.41
N ARG A 45 -20.62 -8.91 5.09
CA ARG A 45 -21.18 -9.30 3.79
C ARG A 45 -20.62 -8.52 2.59
N ALA A 46 -19.99 -7.38 2.83
CA ALA A 46 -19.31 -6.63 1.79
C ALA A 46 -18.00 -7.32 1.35
N LEU A 47 -17.40 -8.13 2.24
CA LEU A 47 -16.19 -8.91 1.99
C LEU A 47 -16.48 -10.40 1.80
N ASP A 48 -17.00 -11.07 2.82
CA ASP A 48 -17.36 -12.49 2.80
C ASP A 48 -18.66 -12.69 2.01
N LYS A 49 -18.55 -12.77 0.68
CA LYS A 49 -19.72 -12.84 -0.22
C LYS A 49 -20.24 -14.24 -0.36
N ASN A 50 -19.39 -15.23 -0.25
CA ASN A 50 -19.73 -16.65 -0.32
C ASN A 50 -20.17 -17.23 1.04
N GLY A 51 -19.89 -16.51 2.17
CA GLY A 51 -20.29 -16.88 3.52
C GLY A 51 -19.44 -17.97 4.16
N ASP A 52 -18.22 -18.22 3.68
CA ASP A 52 -17.32 -19.27 4.18
C ASP A 52 -16.45 -18.81 5.34
N ASN A 53 -16.50 -17.54 5.72
CA ASN A 53 -15.70 -16.89 6.76
C ASN A 53 -14.20 -16.77 6.44
N ILE A 54 -13.82 -16.84 5.18
CA ILE A 54 -12.46 -16.66 4.69
C ILE A 54 -12.47 -15.43 3.76
N LEU A 55 -11.47 -14.57 3.84
CA LEU A 55 -11.30 -13.45 2.91
C LEU A 55 -10.43 -13.90 1.72
N GLN A 56 -11.06 -14.09 0.57
CA GLN A 56 -10.36 -14.43 -0.67
C GLN A 56 -9.84 -13.15 -1.35
N TYR A 57 -8.53 -13.07 -1.52
CA TYR A 57 -7.93 -11.86 -2.06
C TYR A 57 -6.93 -12.10 -3.19
N ILE A 58 -6.74 -11.07 -4.03
CA ILE A 58 -5.61 -10.93 -4.94
C ILE A 58 -4.67 -9.87 -4.39
N LEU A 59 -3.37 -10.17 -4.40
CA LEU A 59 -2.32 -9.23 -4.01
C LEU A 59 -1.66 -8.62 -5.24
N LEU A 60 -1.64 -7.28 -5.32
CA LEU A 60 -0.86 -6.52 -6.30
C LEU A 60 0.42 -6.04 -5.63
N HIS A 61 1.51 -6.76 -5.93
CA HIS A 61 2.83 -6.51 -5.37
C HIS A 61 3.62 -5.54 -6.24
N GLY A 62 4.43 -4.70 -5.61
CA GLY A 62 5.39 -3.86 -6.32
C GLY A 62 6.49 -4.70 -6.99
N GLU A 63 7.73 -4.24 -6.97
CA GLU A 63 8.87 -5.02 -7.45
C GLU A 63 9.21 -6.17 -6.51
N ILE A 64 9.59 -7.31 -7.06
CA ILE A 64 9.69 -8.59 -6.35
C ILE A 64 10.63 -8.57 -5.13
N ASN A 65 11.73 -7.85 -5.20
CA ASN A 65 12.72 -7.75 -4.11
C ASN A 65 12.72 -6.39 -3.40
N ASN A 66 11.70 -5.58 -3.63
CA ASN A 66 11.59 -4.27 -3.04
C ASN A 66 11.18 -4.37 -1.57
N PRO A 67 11.99 -3.85 -0.61
CA PRO A 67 11.67 -3.96 0.81
C PRO A 67 10.33 -3.36 1.19
N ALA A 68 9.92 -2.24 0.57
CA ALA A 68 8.64 -1.62 0.85
C ALA A 68 7.47 -2.48 0.38
N ALA A 69 7.57 -3.11 -0.80
CA ALA A 69 6.55 -4.02 -1.29
C ALA A 69 6.40 -5.26 -0.39
N ILE A 70 7.53 -5.83 0.05
CA ILE A 70 7.57 -6.97 0.96
C ILE A 70 6.90 -6.62 2.30
N ASP A 71 7.29 -5.49 2.91
CA ASP A 71 6.75 -5.07 4.21
C ASP A 71 5.27 -4.69 4.11
N ARG A 72 4.84 -3.91 3.11
CA ARG A 72 3.43 -3.56 2.89
C ARG A 72 2.57 -4.82 2.79
N THR A 73 2.99 -5.78 1.96
CA THR A 73 2.30 -7.06 1.80
C THR A 73 2.21 -7.83 3.11
N LYS A 74 3.36 -8.09 3.73
CA LYS A 74 3.44 -8.88 4.96
C LYS A 74 2.57 -8.31 6.06
N TYR A 75 2.69 -6.99 6.31
CA TYR A 75 2.00 -6.37 7.43
C TYR A 75 0.51 -6.11 7.17
N ALA A 76 0.07 -5.97 5.91
CA ALA A 76 -1.35 -5.95 5.59
C ALA A 76 -2.01 -7.30 5.91
N ILE A 77 -1.43 -8.39 5.42
CA ILE A 77 -1.98 -9.74 5.63
C ILE A 77 -1.88 -10.17 7.11
N SER A 78 -0.74 -9.93 7.78
CA SER A 78 -0.63 -10.28 9.20
C SER A 78 -1.64 -9.52 10.05
N THR A 79 -1.90 -8.23 9.75
CA THR A 79 -2.91 -7.45 10.50
C THR A 79 -4.31 -8.04 10.37
N ILE A 80 -4.68 -8.52 9.18
CA ILE A 80 -5.97 -9.18 8.95
C ILE A 80 -6.05 -10.50 9.73
N ASN A 81 -5.02 -11.36 9.60
CA ASN A 81 -4.99 -12.65 10.27
C ASN A 81 -4.91 -12.53 11.80
N ASP A 82 -4.12 -11.61 12.32
CA ASP A 82 -3.99 -11.35 13.76
C ASP A 82 -5.30 -10.80 14.37
N SER A 83 -6.20 -10.27 13.54
CA SER A 83 -7.56 -9.87 13.92
C SER A 83 -8.57 -11.03 13.91
N GLY A 84 -8.12 -12.26 13.67
CA GLY A 84 -8.97 -13.46 13.65
C GLY A 84 -9.73 -13.69 12.35
N ILE A 85 -9.34 -13.01 11.26
CA ILE A 85 -9.94 -13.18 9.93
C ILE A 85 -9.03 -14.14 9.14
N GLU A 86 -9.55 -15.30 8.79
CA GLU A 86 -8.84 -16.23 7.91
C GLU A 86 -8.75 -15.68 6.49
N THR A 87 -7.59 -15.82 5.84
CA THR A 87 -7.36 -15.29 4.50
C THR A 87 -6.93 -16.36 3.53
N GLN A 88 -7.35 -16.25 2.27
CA GLN A 88 -6.91 -17.09 1.17
C GLN A 88 -6.38 -16.24 0.00
N GLU A 89 -5.10 -16.38 -0.29
CA GLU A 89 -4.51 -15.76 -1.47
C GLU A 89 -4.90 -16.52 -2.73
N LEU A 90 -5.68 -15.90 -3.61
CA LEU A 90 -6.04 -16.45 -4.92
C LEU A 90 -4.92 -16.29 -5.94
N ALA A 91 -4.21 -15.16 -5.86
CA ALA A 91 -3.05 -14.86 -6.69
C ALA A 91 -2.21 -13.71 -6.10
N LEU A 92 -0.90 -13.80 -6.33
CA LEU A 92 0.05 -12.69 -6.18
C LEU A 92 0.53 -12.24 -7.56
N VAL A 93 0.45 -10.94 -7.83
CA VAL A 93 0.86 -10.32 -9.10
C VAL A 93 1.99 -9.33 -8.86
N ASN A 94 3.16 -9.57 -9.42
CA ASN A 94 4.22 -8.57 -9.43
C ASN A 94 3.93 -7.55 -10.55
N ALA A 95 3.24 -6.48 -10.20
CA ALA A 95 2.84 -5.44 -11.15
C ALA A 95 3.81 -4.23 -11.17
N ASN A 96 4.96 -4.33 -10.46
CA ASN A 96 6.08 -3.39 -10.54
C ASN A 96 5.66 -1.91 -10.36
N TRP A 97 4.70 -1.64 -9.46
CA TRP A 97 4.13 -0.32 -9.18
C TRP A 97 3.33 0.28 -10.36
N LEU A 98 3.13 -0.45 -11.46
CA LEU A 98 2.58 0.06 -12.71
C LEU A 98 1.08 -0.23 -12.86
N LYS A 99 0.30 0.83 -13.10
CA LYS A 99 -1.15 0.79 -13.34
C LYS A 99 -1.53 -0.21 -14.44
N GLU A 100 -0.88 -0.15 -15.60
CA GLU A 100 -1.23 -0.97 -16.75
C GLU A 100 -0.93 -2.47 -16.56
N LEU A 101 0.16 -2.81 -15.84
CA LEU A 101 0.44 -4.22 -15.52
C LEU A 101 -0.61 -4.79 -14.57
N ALA A 102 -0.98 -4.05 -13.53
CA ALA A 102 -2.05 -4.44 -12.62
C ALA A 102 -3.38 -4.63 -13.36
N LYS A 103 -3.79 -3.66 -14.20
CA LYS A 103 -5.01 -3.68 -14.99
C LYS A 103 -5.11 -4.91 -15.88
N ASN A 104 -4.05 -5.22 -16.64
CA ASN A 104 -4.03 -6.37 -17.53
C ASN A 104 -4.05 -7.70 -16.76
N SER A 105 -3.36 -7.78 -15.64
CA SER A 105 -3.34 -8.97 -14.79
C SER A 105 -4.69 -9.24 -14.14
N ILE A 106 -5.35 -8.20 -13.62
CA ILE A 106 -6.69 -8.32 -13.01
C ILE A 106 -7.73 -8.73 -14.05
N ALA A 107 -7.63 -8.27 -15.30
CA ALA A 107 -8.54 -8.71 -16.36
C ALA A 107 -8.53 -10.25 -16.53
N ASN A 108 -7.34 -10.84 -16.55
CA ASN A 108 -7.17 -12.28 -16.69
C ASN A 108 -7.61 -13.05 -15.43
N LEU A 109 -7.23 -12.54 -14.25
CA LEU A 109 -7.55 -13.18 -12.97
C LEU A 109 -9.04 -13.09 -12.65
N PHE A 110 -9.72 -12.00 -13.03
CA PHE A 110 -11.15 -11.86 -12.85
C PHE A 110 -11.92 -12.95 -13.61
N LEU A 111 -11.54 -13.22 -14.86
CA LEU A 111 -12.15 -14.31 -15.65
C LEU A 111 -11.84 -15.69 -15.07
N LYS A 112 -10.64 -15.89 -14.55
CA LYS A 112 -10.21 -17.18 -13.96
C LYS A 112 -10.95 -17.50 -12.67
N HIS A 113 -11.13 -16.50 -11.79
CA HIS A 113 -11.67 -16.69 -10.44
C HIS A 113 -13.15 -16.36 -10.29
N ASN A 114 -13.82 -15.93 -11.36
CA ASN A 114 -15.26 -15.73 -11.57
C ASN A 114 -16.12 -15.65 -10.28
N GLY A 115 -16.08 -14.51 -9.61
CA GLY A 115 -16.94 -14.26 -8.44
C GLY A 115 -16.34 -14.67 -7.08
N SER A 116 -15.17 -15.33 -7.07
CA SER A 116 -14.49 -15.69 -5.82
C SER A 116 -13.57 -14.59 -5.28
N ILE A 117 -13.36 -13.49 -6.02
CA ILE A 117 -12.51 -12.39 -5.56
C ILE A 117 -13.33 -11.48 -4.65
N GLU A 118 -12.92 -11.34 -3.41
CA GLU A 118 -13.58 -10.51 -2.41
C GLU A 118 -12.81 -9.23 -2.11
N ALA A 119 -11.47 -9.32 -2.17
CA ALA A 119 -10.61 -8.15 -2.01
C ALA A 119 -9.45 -8.11 -3.01
N ILE A 120 -8.97 -6.90 -3.32
CA ILE A 120 -7.70 -6.63 -3.99
C ILE A 120 -6.88 -5.76 -3.06
N ILE A 121 -5.75 -6.29 -2.59
CA ILE A 121 -4.81 -5.60 -1.72
C ILE A 121 -3.65 -5.14 -2.59
N SER A 122 -3.51 -3.83 -2.77
CA SER A 122 -2.52 -3.26 -3.66
C SER A 122 -1.42 -2.52 -2.89
N ASN A 123 -0.16 -2.78 -3.21
CA ASN A 123 0.96 -2.10 -2.56
C ASN A 123 1.03 -0.60 -2.87
N ASN A 124 0.36 -0.10 -3.93
CA ASN A 124 0.19 1.33 -4.16
C ASN A 124 -1.15 1.66 -4.86
N ASP A 125 -1.49 2.95 -4.92
CA ASP A 125 -2.72 3.43 -5.54
C ASP A 125 -2.73 3.28 -7.06
N ALA A 126 -1.60 3.45 -7.74
CA ALA A 126 -1.56 3.34 -9.19
C ALA A 126 -2.01 1.93 -9.66
N MET A 127 -1.53 0.88 -9.00
CA MET A 127 -1.95 -0.49 -9.28
C MET A 127 -3.41 -0.74 -8.87
N ALA A 128 -3.88 -0.16 -7.73
CA ALA A 128 -5.26 -0.25 -7.29
C ALA A 128 -6.22 0.38 -8.30
N ILE A 129 -5.90 1.57 -8.82
CA ILE A 129 -6.65 2.25 -9.88
C ILE A 129 -6.72 1.37 -11.14
N GLY A 130 -5.58 0.78 -11.54
CA GLY A 130 -5.55 -0.15 -12.67
C GLY A 130 -6.48 -1.36 -12.48
N ALA A 131 -6.52 -1.92 -11.26
CA ALA A 131 -7.43 -2.99 -10.91
C ALA A 131 -8.89 -2.57 -11.04
N ILE A 132 -9.26 -1.39 -10.52
CA ILE A 132 -10.63 -0.84 -10.62
C ILE A 132 -11.03 -0.64 -12.07
N GLU A 133 -10.18 -0.04 -12.90
CA GLU A 133 -10.45 0.13 -14.33
C GLU A 133 -10.71 -1.21 -15.03
N SER A 134 -10.02 -2.27 -14.61
CA SER A 134 -10.25 -3.62 -15.13
C SER A 134 -11.60 -4.16 -14.67
N LEU A 135 -11.92 -4.09 -13.37
CA LEU A 135 -13.19 -4.54 -12.80
C LEU A 135 -14.38 -3.83 -13.45
N GLN A 136 -14.25 -2.53 -13.71
CA GLN A 136 -15.29 -1.71 -14.35
C GLN A 136 -15.66 -2.18 -15.75
N LYS A 137 -14.73 -2.79 -16.50
CA LYS A 137 -15.03 -3.38 -17.82
C LYS A 137 -16.00 -4.57 -17.70
N TYR A 138 -16.01 -5.24 -16.56
CA TYR A 138 -16.91 -6.35 -16.26
C TYR A 138 -18.15 -5.94 -15.47
N GLY A 139 -18.37 -4.63 -15.26
CA GLY A 139 -19.52 -4.08 -14.56
C GLY A 139 -19.41 -4.12 -13.04
N TYR A 140 -18.22 -4.36 -12.50
CA TYR A 140 -17.92 -4.27 -11.06
C TYR A 140 -17.42 -2.87 -10.69
N ASN A 141 -17.49 -2.51 -9.39
CA ASN A 141 -17.03 -1.24 -8.84
C ASN A 141 -17.51 0.00 -9.64
N LYS A 142 -18.82 0.02 -9.94
CA LYS A 142 -19.54 1.08 -10.68
C LYS A 142 -20.79 1.58 -9.95
N GLY A 143 -20.87 1.43 -8.64
CA GLY A 143 -21.99 1.90 -7.82
C GLY A 143 -23.02 0.80 -7.45
N ASP A 144 -23.03 -0.35 -8.08
CA ASP A 144 -23.80 -1.51 -7.63
C ASP A 144 -23.06 -2.20 -6.48
N LYS A 145 -23.58 -2.06 -5.26
CA LYS A 145 -22.97 -2.63 -4.04
C LYS A 145 -22.82 -4.16 -4.08
N ALA A 146 -23.72 -4.87 -4.82
CA ALA A 146 -23.62 -6.31 -4.98
C ALA A 146 -22.44 -6.73 -5.87
N LYS A 147 -22.00 -5.83 -6.75
CA LYS A 147 -20.87 -6.02 -7.67
C LYS A 147 -19.66 -5.15 -7.26
N ASN A 148 -19.44 -4.97 -5.98
CA ASN A 148 -18.30 -4.23 -5.49
C ASN A 148 -17.27 -5.18 -4.87
N ILE A 149 -16.05 -5.21 -5.38
CA ILE A 149 -14.90 -5.89 -4.80
C ILE A 149 -14.14 -4.87 -3.98
N ALA A 150 -13.75 -5.22 -2.74
CA ALA A 150 -12.99 -4.31 -1.91
C ALA A 150 -11.59 -4.09 -2.49
N VAL A 151 -11.23 -2.83 -2.77
CA VAL A 151 -9.90 -2.48 -3.30
C VAL A 151 -9.25 -1.49 -2.36
N VAL A 152 -8.07 -1.82 -1.85
CA VAL A 152 -7.29 -0.96 -0.94
C VAL A 152 -5.91 -0.67 -1.52
N GLY A 153 -5.47 0.58 -1.40
CA GLY A 153 -4.19 1.08 -1.89
C GLY A 153 -3.34 1.75 -0.82
N ILE A 154 -2.24 2.34 -1.23
CA ILE A 154 -1.34 3.19 -0.43
C ILE A 154 -0.85 4.29 -1.35
N ASP A 155 -0.71 5.50 -0.91
CA ASP A 155 -0.10 6.76 -1.34
C ASP A 155 -1.05 7.94 -1.09
N GLY A 156 -2.38 7.76 -1.23
CA GLY A 156 -3.36 8.83 -1.11
C GLY A 156 -3.42 9.71 -2.36
N LEU A 157 -3.27 9.12 -3.56
CA LEU A 157 -3.35 9.85 -4.82
C LEU A 157 -4.71 10.53 -4.99
N PRO A 158 -4.78 11.71 -5.62
CA PRO A 158 -6.06 12.39 -5.89
C PRO A 158 -7.06 11.49 -6.61
N GLU A 159 -6.65 10.78 -7.67
CA GLU A 159 -7.51 9.86 -8.43
C GLU A 159 -8.05 8.71 -7.55
N ALA A 160 -7.23 8.18 -6.62
CA ALA A 160 -7.67 7.16 -5.67
C ALA A 160 -8.73 7.72 -4.70
N LYS A 161 -8.53 8.94 -4.19
CA LYS A 161 -9.51 9.62 -3.33
C LYS A 161 -10.83 9.88 -4.04
N ASP A 162 -10.79 10.27 -5.31
CA ASP A 162 -12.01 10.45 -6.12
C ASP A 162 -12.76 9.13 -6.25
N LEU A 163 -12.09 8.02 -6.58
CA LEU A 163 -12.69 6.69 -6.65
C LEU A 163 -13.25 6.22 -5.29
N ILE A 164 -12.63 6.60 -4.17
CA ILE A 164 -13.14 6.30 -2.83
C ILE A 164 -14.41 7.11 -2.57
N ASN A 165 -14.42 8.40 -2.89
CA ASN A 165 -15.60 9.27 -2.71
C ASN A 165 -16.79 8.80 -3.56
N GLU A 166 -16.53 8.25 -4.74
CA GLU A 166 -17.53 7.64 -5.63
C GLU A 166 -17.98 6.23 -5.17
N GLY A 167 -17.31 5.66 -4.18
CA GLY A 167 -17.60 4.31 -3.66
C GLY A 167 -17.09 3.18 -4.55
N PHE A 168 -16.17 3.46 -5.48
CA PHE A 168 -15.57 2.47 -6.38
C PHE A 168 -14.29 1.85 -5.81
N MET A 169 -13.62 2.55 -4.91
CA MET A 169 -12.47 2.08 -4.13
C MET A 169 -12.80 2.11 -2.64
N THR A 170 -12.29 1.15 -1.87
CA THR A 170 -12.59 1.00 -0.44
C THR A 170 -11.80 1.98 0.41
N GLY A 171 -10.51 2.16 0.10
CA GLY A 171 -9.67 3.08 0.85
C GLY A 171 -8.21 3.07 0.43
N THR A 172 -7.48 4.06 0.91
CA THR A 172 -6.04 4.20 0.73
C THR A 172 -5.38 4.72 2.01
N ILE A 173 -4.07 4.51 2.12
CA ILE A 173 -3.24 5.07 3.18
C ILE A 173 -2.49 6.28 2.65
N ILE A 174 -2.63 7.42 3.34
CA ILE A 174 -2.01 8.68 2.91
C ILE A 174 -0.51 8.66 3.19
N GLN A 175 0.28 8.89 2.15
CA GLN A 175 1.70 9.25 2.22
C GLN A 175 1.88 10.61 1.55
N ASP A 176 1.87 11.68 2.34
CA ASP A 176 1.90 13.05 1.82
C ASP A 176 3.27 13.36 1.19
N SER A 177 3.29 13.58 -0.13
CA SER A 177 4.49 13.93 -0.89
C SER A 177 5.15 15.23 -0.42
N LYS A 178 4.39 16.15 0.20
CA LYS A 178 4.94 17.38 0.77
C LYS A 178 5.83 17.07 1.97
N ILE A 179 5.37 16.21 2.89
CA ILE A 179 6.17 15.75 4.03
C ILE A 179 7.45 15.08 3.53
N MET A 180 7.35 14.23 2.51
CA MET A 180 8.52 13.60 1.89
C MET A 180 9.51 14.64 1.35
N ALA A 181 9.03 15.63 0.60
CA ALA A 181 9.86 16.69 0.04
C ALA A 181 10.56 17.52 1.13
N GLU A 182 9.85 17.84 2.23
CA GLU A 182 10.42 18.56 3.38
C GLU A 182 11.55 17.75 4.06
N VAL A 183 11.37 16.44 4.23
CA VAL A 183 12.43 15.58 4.79
C VAL A 183 13.66 15.58 3.89
N PHE A 184 13.50 15.36 2.58
CA PHE A 184 14.62 15.39 1.64
C PHE A 184 15.34 16.75 1.62
N TYR A 185 14.58 17.84 1.64
CA TYR A 185 15.16 19.18 1.68
C TYR A 185 15.98 19.42 2.96
N ASN A 186 15.39 19.17 4.13
CA ASN A 186 16.05 19.44 5.42
C ASN A 186 17.31 18.59 5.60
N VAL A 187 17.22 17.29 5.29
CA VAL A 187 18.37 16.38 5.34
C VAL A 187 19.45 16.80 4.34
N GLY A 188 19.06 17.17 3.12
CA GLY A 188 19.98 17.62 2.09
C GLY A 188 20.74 18.89 2.50
N ILE A 189 20.05 19.88 3.04
CA ILE A 189 20.66 21.12 3.52
C ILE A 189 21.63 20.86 4.68
N ASN A 190 21.29 19.97 5.63
CA ASN A 190 22.19 19.60 6.72
C ASN A 190 23.48 18.96 6.18
N LEU A 191 23.37 18.03 5.23
CA LEU A 191 24.55 17.39 4.61
C LEU A 191 25.43 18.40 3.87
N VAL A 192 24.87 19.36 3.16
CA VAL A 192 25.60 20.43 2.45
C VAL A 192 26.40 21.27 3.46
N ASN A 193 25.79 21.60 4.60
CA ASN A 193 26.39 22.41 5.66
C ASN A 193 27.33 21.63 6.59
N ASN A 194 27.65 20.35 6.31
CA ASN A 194 28.43 19.44 7.14
C ASN A 194 27.86 19.24 8.55
N LEU A 195 26.53 19.32 8.69
CA LEU A 195 25.82 19.02 9.92
C LEU A 195 25.42 17.54 9.95
N ASN A 196 24.95 17.07 11.13
CA ASN A 196 24.29 15.78 11.22
C ASN A 196 23.04 15.78 10.32
N PRO A 197 22.76 14.73 9.54
CA PRO A 197 21.61 14.68 8.64
C PRO A 197 20.27 15.06 9.30
N THR A 198 20.09 14.73 10.58
CA THR A 198 18.87 15.03 11.35
C THR A 198 19.00 16.23 12.29
N GLU A 199 20.06 17.04 12.15
CA GLU A 199 20.29 18.23 12.99
C GLU A 199 19.10 19.19 12.93
N ASN A 200 18.62 19.63 14.11
CA ASN A 200 17.46 20.51 14.27
C ASN A 200 16.15 19.99 13.58
N THR A 201 16.00 18.69 13.50
CA THR A 201 14.78 18.05 12.98
C THR A 201 14.16 17.11 14.03
N ILE A 202 12.94 16.65 13.75
CA ILE A 202 12.25 15.63 14.55
C ILE A 202 12.43 14.21 13.97
N TYR A 203 13.32 14.06 12.98
CA TYR A 203 13.42 12.81 12.24
C TYR A 203 14.19 11.76 13.05
N GLU A 204 13.67 10.55 13.05
CA GLU A 204 14.25 9.39 13.72
C GLU A 204 15.19 8.64 12.78
N ILE A 205 16.31 8.18 13.33
CA ILE A 205 17.22 7.26 12.65
C ILE A 205 17.03 5.87 13.25
N VAL A 206 16.61 4.93 12.42
CA VAL A 206 16.44 3.53 12.80
C VAL A 206 17.31 2.67 11.88
N ASP A 207 18.21 1.90 12.46
CA ASP A 207 19.16 1.04 11.71
C ASP A 207 19.96 1.79 10.62
N GLY A 208 20.27 3.07 10.83
CA GLY A 208 21.01 3.91 9.88
C GLY A 208 20.15 4.55 8.79
N GLU A 209 18.85 4.39 8.83
CA GLU A 209 17.87 4.96 7.90
C GLU A 209 17.05 6.04 8.59
N ILE A 210 16.78 7.14 7.91
CA ILE A 210 15.90 8.23 8.38
C ILE A 210 14.46 7.86 7.99
N ILE A 211 13.61 7.74 8.99
CA ILE A 211 12.19 7.39 8.76
C ILE A 211 11.38 8.65 8.47
N ILE A 212 10.65 8.66 7.36
CA ILE A 212 9.75 9.76 7.02
C ILE A 212 8.56 9.74 8.00
N PRO A 213 8.28 10.85 8.71
CA PRO A 213 7.25 10.91 9.74
C PRO A 213 5.83 11.06 9.17
N PHE A 214 5.42 10.13 8.28
CA PHE A 214 4.05 10.12 7.78
C PHE A 214 3.07 9.78 8.89
N PRO A 215 1.90 10.43 8.95
CA PRO A 215 0.83 10.07 9.88
C PRO A 215 0.20 8.71 9.55
N TYR A 216 0.27 8.26 8.29
CA TYR A 216 -0.34 7.02 7.78
C TYR A 216 -1.85 6.96 8.04
N GLU A 217 -2.52 8.08 7.80
CA GLU A 217 -3.97 8.16 7.94
C GLU A 217 -4.68 7.34 6.87
N GLN A 218 -5.76 6.70 7.30
CA GLN A 218 -6.66 6.01 6.38
C GLN A 218 -7.58 7.03 5.71
N TYR A 219 -7.72 6.94 4.39
CA TYR A 219 -8.74 7.65 3.64
C TYR A 219 -9.76 6.65 3.13
N THR A 220 -10.97 6.70 3.67
CA THR A 220 -12.08 5.81 3.35
C THR A 220 -13.35 6.64 3.17
N ASN A 221 -14.34 6.11 2.45
CA ASN A 221 -15.67 6.73 2.42
C ASN A 221 -16.34 6.50 3.79
N LYS A 222 -16.72 7.60 4.46
CA LYS A 222 -17.37 7.57 5.78
C LYS A 222 -18.86 7.30 5.66
#